data_ff13655e3a3fcfd3affe2d4f00bd6ec9
#
_entry.id   ff13655e3a3fcfd3affe2d4f00bd6ec9
#
_cell.length_a   1.000
_cell.length_b   1.000
_cell.length_c   1.000
_cell.angle_alpha   90.00
_cell.angle_beta   90.00
_cell.angle_gamma   90.00
#
_symmetry.space_group_name_H-M   'P 1'
#
loop_
_entity.id
_entity.type
_entity.pdbx_description
1 polymer ?
#
loop_
_entity_poly.entity_id
_entity_poly.type
_entity_poly.pdbx_seq_one_letter_code
_entity_poly.pdbx_strand_id
1 'polypeptide(L)'
;RENCNAIIEKSSNTLIVGCKNTKVPSGVTKIGYGAFENSGLTSITIPESVTEIGDDAFKNSGLTSITISESVTKIGDEAFFYCSNLESIKVNENNKVYDSRENCNAIIEKSSNTLIVGCKNTKVPSGVTKIGRDAFFSCSGLTSITIPEGVTEIGDSAFSYCSALTSITIPESVKEIDYLAFSYCDNLTNITWKGNIYASVNDFMDAF
;
A
#
# COMPACT_ATOMS: atom_id res chain seq x y z
N ARG A 1 15.10 -7.38 25.95
CA ARG A 1 15.10 -5.91 25.68
C ARG A 1 13.88 -5.35 26.35
N GLU A 2 14.01 -4.23 27.06
CA GLU A 2 13.03 -3.71 28.01
C GLU A 2 11.64 -3.53 27.38
N ASN A 3 10.63 -4.21 27.96
CA ASN A 3 9.18 -4.03 27.76
C ASN A 3 8.71 -3.70 26.32
N CYS A 4 9.29 -4.36 25.30
CA CYS A 4 8.92 -4.11 23.90
C CYS A 4 7.65 -4.85 23.46
N ASN A 5 7.11 -5.76 24.28
CA ASN A 5 5.96 -6.62 23.93
C ASN A 5 6.13 -7.32 22.57
N ALA A 6 7.31 -7.85 22.29
CA ALA A 6 7.63 -8.54 21.06
C ALA A 6 8.59 -9.72 21.29
N ILE A 7 8.55 -10.66 20.39
CA ILE A 7 9.56 -11.73 20.28
C ILE A 7 10.59 -11.28 19.22
N ILE A 8 11.86 -11.28 19.61
CA ILE A 8 12.98 -10.89 18.74
C ILE A 8 13.98 -12.03 18.68
N GLU A 9 14.30 -12.48 17.49
CA GLU A 9 15.40 -13.41 17.25
C GLU A 9 16.73 -12.66 17.41
N LYS A 10 17.56 -13.13 18.36
CA LYS A 10 18.79 -12.41 18.71
C LYS A 10 19.88 -12.53 17.67
N SER A 11 19.93 -13.66 16.96
CA SER A 11 20.98 -13.95 15.96
C SER A 11 20.88 -13.03 14.74
N SER A 12 19.66 -12.73 14.30
CA SER A 12 19.36 -11.90 13.13
C SER A 12 18.87 -10.48 13.47
N ASN A 13 18.63 -10.17 14.76
CA ASN A 13 17.95 -8.96 15.20
C ASN A 13 16.58 -8.76 14.52
N THR A 14 15.88 -9.85 14.20
CA THR A 14 14.58 -9.82 13.53
C THR A 14 13.46 -9.82 14.58
N LEU A 15 12.51 -8.89 14.46
CA LEU A 15 11.26 -8.94 15.22
C LEU A 15 10.36 -9.98 14.55
N ILE A 16 10.11 -11.09 15.26
CA ILE A 16 9.36 -12.25 14.74
C ILE A 16 7.86 -12.11 15.02
N VAL A 17 7.49 -11.62 16.23
CA VAL A 17 6.09 -11.44 16.62
C VAL A 17 5.97 -10.18 17.45
N GLY A 18 5.05 -9.34 17.06
CA GLY A 18 4.60 -8.17 17.80
C GLY A 18 3.12 -8.24 18.17
N CYS A 19 2.65 -7.27 18.91
CA CYS A 19 1.24 -7.10 19.27
C CYS A 19 0.85 -5.62 19.21
N LYS A 20 -0.41 -5.32 19.51
CA LYS A 20 -0.95 -3.94 19.45
C LYS A 20 -0.17 -2.88 20.26
N ASN A 21 0.58 -3.29 21.27
CA ASN A 21 1.33 -2.39 22.13
C ASN A 21 2.85 -2.50 21.93
N THR A 22 3.31 -3.13 20.86
CA THR A 22 4.73 -3.30 20.59
C THR A 22 5.42 -1.98 20.31
N LYS A 23 6.58 -1.81 20.96
CA LYS A 23 7.56 -0.79 20.61
C LYS A 23 8.76 -1.48 19.98
N VAL A 24 9.09 -1.16 18.75
CA VAL A 24 10.25 -1.74 18.07
C VAL A 24 11.53 -1.20 18.68
N PRO A 25 12.40 -2.03 19.30
CA PRO A 25 13.65 -1.56 19.87
C PRO A 25 14.64 -1.08 18.83
N SER A 26 15.52 -0.12 19.21
CA SER A 26 16.60 0.44 18.39
C SER A 26 17.65 -0.59 18.06
N GLY A 27 17.65 -1.68 17.85
CA GLY A 27 18.61 -2.71 17.46
C GLY A 27 17.95 -3.81 16.66
N VAL A 28 16.65 -3.64 16.38
CA VAL A 28 15.95 -4.47 15.40
C VAL A 28 16.32 -3.98 14.02
N THR A 29 16.75 -4.88 13.16
CA THR A 29 17.16 -4.58 11.78
C THR A 29 16.13 -5.03 10.77
N LYS A 30 15.24 -5.95 11.15
CA LYS A 30 14.19 -6.49 10.29
C LYS A 30 12.88 -6.67 11.07
N ILE A 31 11.77 -6.26 10.48
CA ILE A 31 10.44 -6.71 10.85
C ILE A 31 10.16 -7.96 10.03
N GLY A 32 9.98 -9.11 10.71
CA GLY A 32 9.91 -10.42 10.06
C GLY A 32 8.61 -10.67 9.31
N TYR A 33 8.55 -11.85 8.68
CA TYR A 33 7.34 -12.37 8.03
C TYR A 33 6.16 -12.37 9.03
N GLY A 34 5.02 -11.80 8.63
CA GLY A 34 3.81 -11.80 9.43
C GLY A 34 3.94 -11.19 10.84
N ALA A 35 4.99 -10.43 11.13
CA ALA A 35 5.34 -10.03 12.49
C ALA A 35 4.23 -9.31 13.26
N PHE A 36 3.36 -8.58 12.57
CA PHE A 36 2.19 -7.90 13.12
C PHE A 36 0.89 -8.33 12.44
N GLU A 37 0.89 -9.48 11.79
CA GLU A 37 -0.31 -10.03 11.18
C GLU A 37 -1.42 -10.21 12.24
N ASN A 38 -2.63 -9.74 11.95
CA ASN A 38 -3.79 -9.81 12.85
C ASN A 38 -3.56 -9.21 14.25
N SER A 39 -2.56 -8.36 14.43
CA SER A 39 -2.12 -7.89 15.76
C SER A 39 -3.02 -6.84 16.41
N GLY A 40 -3.96 -6.23 15.67
CA GLY A 40 -4.73 -5.07 16.12
C GLY A 40 -3.88 -3.82 16.40
N LEU A 41 -2.66 -3.77 15.85
CA LEU A 41 -1.75 -2.63 15.94
C LEU A 41 -2.33 -1.45 15.16
N THR A 42 -2.47 -0.29 15.80
CA THR A 42 -3.04 0.91 15.16
C THR A 42 -1.99 1.92 14.73
N SER A 43 -0.83 1.90 15.37
CA SER A 43 0.30 2.76 15.00
C SER A 43 1.62 2.14 15.42
N ILE A 44 2.69 2.45 14.70
CA ILE A 44 4.04 1.98 14.99
C ILE A 44 5.07 3.00 14.52
N THR A 45 6.14 3.12 15.29
CA THR A 45 7.34 3.84 14.86
C THR A 45 8.36 2.83 14.39
N ILE A 46 8.81 2.96 13.15
CA ILE A 46 9.88 2.17 12.56
C ILE A 46 11.21 2.87 12.86
N PRO A 47 12.08 2.32 13.72
CA PRO A 47 13.36 2.95 14.04
C PRO A 47 14.34 2.89 12.87
N GLU A 48 15.32 3.81 12.88
CA GLU A 48 16.34 3.92 11.84
C GLU A 48 17.27 2.69 11.72
N SER A 49 17.23 1.79 12.67
CA SER A 49 17.94 0.51 12.58
C SER A 49 17.27 -0.49 11.64
N VAL A 50 15.98 -0.33 11.32
CA VAL A 50 15.22 -1.25 10.47
C VAL A 50 15.52 -0.96 9.01
N THR A 51 16.04 -1.97 8.32
CA THR A 51 16.34 -1.91 6.89
C THR A 51 15.37 -2.72 6.02
N GLU A 52 14.64 -3.66 6.65
CA GLU A 52 13.71 -4.55 5.93
C GLU A 52 12.39 -4.69 6.69
N ILE A 53 11.29 -4.60 5.94
CA ILE A 53 9.94 -4.99 6.33
C ILE A 53 9.60 -6.24 5.52
N GLY A 54 9.34 -7.36 6.18
CA GLY A 54 9.11 -8.66 5.54
C GLY A 54 7.72 -8.80 4.92
N ASP A 55 7.54 -9.91 4.22
CA ASP A 55 6.24 -10.25 3.62
C ASP A 55 5.17 -10.38 4.70
N ASP A 56 3.94 -9.98 4.39
CA ASP A 56 2.78 -10.00 5.33
C ASP A 56 3.01 -9.25 6.65
N ALA A 57 4.08 -8.47 6.80
CA ALA A 57 4.53 -7.94 8.10
C ALA A 57 3.43 -7.21 8.90
N PHE A 58 2.55 -6.49 8.25
CA PHE A 58 1.41 -5.76 8.85
C PHE A 58 0.05 -6.24 8.32
N LYS A 59 -0.01 -7.39 7.69
CA LYS A 59 -1.25 -7.93 7.11
C LYS A 59 -2.39 -7.96 8.12
N ASN A 60 -3.54 -7.44 7.70
CA ASN A 60 -4.74 -7.35 8.53
C ASN A 60 -4.47 -6.73 9.92
N SER A 61 -3.55 -5.81 10.00
CA SER A 61 -3.34 -4.99 11.20
C SER A 61 -4.34 -3.83 11.24
N GLY A 62 -4.51 -3.24 12.42
CA GLY A 62 -5.38 -2.08 12.57
C GLY A 62 -4.72 -0.73 12.22
N LEU A 63 -3.61 -0.73 11.47
CA LEU A 63 -2.84 0.48 11.19
C LEU A 63 -3.69 1.58 10.56
N THR A 64 -3.64 2.77 11.18
CA THR A 64 -4.22 3.99 10.64
C THR A 64 -3.16 4.88 10.01
N SER A 65 -1.90 4.74 10.43
CA SER A 65 -0.79 5.51 9.87
C SER A 65 0.52 4.75 9.95
N ILE A 66 1.41 5.01 8.99
CA ILE A 66 2.78 4.48 8.95
C ILE A 66 3.74 5.54 8.44
N THR A 67 4.95 5.58 9.03
CA THR A 67 6.08 6.33 8.50
C THR A 67 7.22 5.36 8.22
N ILE A 68 7.66 5.30 6.96
CA ILE A 68 8.81 4.52 6.51
C ILE A 68 10.07 5.35 6.75
N SER A 69 11.00 4.82 7.56
CA SER A 69 12.26 5.51 7.87
C SER A 69 13.23 5.55 6.68
N GLU A 70 14.26 6.38 6.77
CA GLU A 70 15.23 6.54 5.67
C GLU A 70 16.03 5.26 5.40
N SER A 71 16.21 4.42 6.40
CA SER A 71 17.01 3.18 6.35
C SER A 71 16.28 2.01 5.71
N VAL A 72 14.97 2.03 5.59
CA VAL A 72 14.21 0.94 4.96
C VAL A 72 14.52 0.88 3.47
N THR A 73 15.13 -0.23 3.06
CA THR A 73 15.51 -0.50 1.67
C THR A 73 14.73 -1.64 1.03
N LYS A 74 13.96 -2.38 1.83
CA LYS A 74 13.11 -3.47 1.32
C LYS A 74 11.78 -3.50 2.05
N ILE A 75 10.70 -3.59 1.28
CA ILE A 75 9.35 -3.89 1.73
C ILE A 75 8.92 -5.15 0.99
N GLY A 76 8.53 -6.17 1.72
CA GLY A 76 8.13 -7.47 1.19
C GLY A 76 6.73 -7.47 0.59
N ASP A 77 6.41 -8.58 -0.07
CA ASP A 77 5.12 -8.79 -0.70
C ASP A 77 4.01 -8.77 0.35
N GLU A 78 2.87 -8.19 0.00
CA GLU A 78 1.69 -8.12 0.86
C GLU A 78 1.93 -7.51 2.25
N ALA A 79 3.05 -6.77 2.45
CA ALA A 79 3.42 -6.23 3.77
C ALA A 79 2.31 -5.42 4.44
N PHE A 80 1.43 -4.78 3.69
CA PHE A 80 0.29 -3.99 4.16
C PHE A 80 -1.07 -4.53 3.67
N PHE A 81 -1.12 -5.81 3.28
CA PHE A 81 -2.33 -6.43 2.76
C PHE A 81 -3.46 -6.40 3.80
N TYR A 82 -4.69 -6.10 3.41
CA TYR A 82 -5.83 -5.91 4.32
C TYR A 82 -5.65 -4.80 5.38
N CYS A 83 -4.76 -3.85 5.21
CA CYS A 83 -4.67 -2.67 6.11
C CYS A 83 -5.79 -1.66 5.80
N SER A 84 -7.06 -2.07 5.90
CA SER A 84 -8.24 -1.32 5.48
C SER A 84 -8.46 0.02 6.20
N ASN A 85 -7.85 0.19 7.39
CA ASN A 85 -7.95 1.41 8.20
C ASN A 85 -6.87 2.46 7.86
N LEU A 86 -5.97 2.17 6.92
CA LEU A 86 -4.83 3.04 6.63
C LEU A 86 -5.29 4.37 5.98
N GLU A 87 -4.90 5.47 6.62
CA GLU A 87 -5.31 6.82 6.25
C GLU A 87 -4.12 7.72 5.88
N SER A 88 -2.95 7.44 6.47
CA SER A 88 -1.76 8.26 6.29
C SER A 88 -0.52 7.40 6.11
N ILE A 89 0.15 7.63 4.99
CA ILE A 89 1.42 7.00 4.65
C ILE A 89 2.45 8.09 4.39
N LYS A 90 3.59 7.99 5.06
CA LYS A 90 4.73 8.88 4.83
C LYS A 90 5.99 8.07 4.61
N VAL A 91 6.85 8.55 3.76
CA VAL A 91 8.21 8.06 3.59
C VAL A 91 9.16 9.20 3.93
N ASN A 92 10.20 8.91 4.72
CA ASN A 92 11.23 9.90 5.05
C ASN A 92 11.87 10.42 3.75
N GLU A 93 12.02 11.74 3.64
CA GLU A 93 12.53 12.40 2.42
C GLU A 93 13.94 11.95 2.01
N ASN A 94 14.73 11.49 2.98
CA ASN A 94 16.08 10.97 2.75
C ASN A 94 16.11 9.50 2.32
N ASN A 95 14.98 8.78 2.35
CA ASN A 95 14.93 7.39 1.92
C ASN A 95 15.37 7.30 0.44
N LYS A 96 16.24 6.33 0.13
CA LYS A 96 16.86 6.23 -1.21
C LYS A 96 16.09 5.34 -2.16
N VAL A 97 15.22 4.48 -1.64
CA VAL A 97 14.48 3.46 -2.41
C VAL A 97 13.03 3.86 -2.64
N TYR A 98 12.40 4.40 -1.61
CA TYR A 98 10.99 4.76 -1.63
C TYR A 98 10.77 6.25 -1.47
N ASP A 99 9.61 6.74 -1.86
CA ASP A 99 9.14 8.09 -1.54
C ASP A 99 7.61 8.15 -1.38
N SER A 100 7.15 9.30 -0.88
CA SER A 100 5.75 9.70 -0.87
C SER A 100 5.65 11.14 -1.41
N ARG A 101 6.19 11.33 -2.62
CA ARG A 101 6.26 12.64 -3.30
C ARG A 101 4.92 13.35 -3.31
N GLU A 102 4.94 14.69 -3.29
CA GLU A 102 3.74 15.54 -3.29
C GLU A 102 2.80 15.26 -2.09
N ASN A 103 3.31 14.66 -1.00
CA ASN A 103 2.51 14.20 0.14
C ASN A 103 1.33 13.30 -0.28
N CYS A 104 1.57 12.39 -1.20
CA CYS A 104 0.56 11.59 -1.89
C CYS A 104 -0.13 10.55 -1.00
N ASN A 105 0.27 10.36 0.26
CA ASN A 105 -0.22 9.27 1.12
C ASN A 105 -0.07 7.89 0.48
N ALA A 106 1.10 7.60 -0.10
CA ALA A 106 1.42 6.32 -0.71
C ALA A 106 2.89 5.98 -0.52
N ILE A 107 3.27 4.73 -0.74
CA ILE A 107 4.66 4.31 -0.92
C ILE A 107 4.89 4.12 -2.41
N ILE A 108 5.87 4.82 -2.96
CA ILE A 108 6.28 4.72 -4.35
C ILE A 108 7.71 4.20 -4.40
N GLU A 109 7.96 3.15 -5.16
CA GLU A 109 9.29 2.67 -5.44
C GLU A 109 9.93 3.56 -6.52
N LYS A 110 11.06 4.19 -6.19
CA LYS A 110 11.72 5.20 -7.06
C LYS A 110 12.29 4.63 -8.34
N SER A 111 12.83 3.41 -8.29
CA SER A 111 13.50 2.77 -9.43
C SER A 111 12.55 2.45 -10.58
N SER A 112 11.32 2.06 -10.26
CA SER A 112 10.28 1.67 -11.21
C SER A 112 9.18 2.70 -11.38
N ASN A 113 9.13 3.74 -10.53
CA ASN A 113 8.00 4.65 -10.40
C ASN A 113 6.65 3.93 -10.16
N THR A 114 6.70 2.81 -9.45
CA THR A 114 5.51 2.02 -9.11
C THR A 114 4.96 2.46 -7.76
N LEU A 115 3.66 2.79 -7.70
CA LEU A 115 2.94 2.96 -6.45
C LEU A 115 2.65 1.56 -5.90
N ILE A 116 3.33 1.17 -4.80
CA ILE A 116 3.24 -0.17 -4.22
C ILE A 116 2.26 -0.28 -3.05
N VAL A 117 1.98 0.82 -2.34
CA VAL A 117 0.99 0.87 -1.26
C VAL A 117 0.27 2.20 -1.28
N GLY A 118 -1.04 2.16 -1.34
CA GLY A 118 -1.91 3.32 -1.19
C GLY A 118 -2.85 3.19 0.01
N CYS A 119 -3.64 4.23 0.25
CA CYS A 119 -4.66 4.27 1.29
C CYS A 119 -5.86 5.12 0.83
N LYS A 120 -6.89 5.21 1.67
CA LYS A 120 -8.11 5.96 1.31
C LYS A 120 -7.90 7.45 0.97
N ASN A 121 -6.81 8.05 1.46
CA ASN A 121 -6.49 9.45 1.22
C ASN A 121 -5.40 9.65 0.15
N THR A 122 -5.03 8.59 -0.57
CA THR A 122 -4.00 8.68 -1.61
C THR A 122 -4.45 9.55 -2.77
N LYS A 123 -3.54 10.42 -3.20
CA LYS A 123 -3.60 11.12 -4.47
C LYS A 123 -2.43 10.64 -5.31
N VAL A 124 -2.70 9.92 -6.38
CA VAL A 124 -1.63 9.41 -7.25
C VAL A 124 -0.87 10.59 -7.86
N PRO A 125 0.42 10.78 -7.56
CA PRO A 125 1.17 11.94 -8.06
C PRO A 125 1.60 11.75 -9.51
N SER A 126 1.94 12.85 -10.16
CA SER A 126 2.57 12.81 -11.48
C SER A 126 3.87 12.02 -11.46
N GLY A 127 4.22 11.37 -12.58
CA GLY A 127 5.43 10.55 -12.70
C GLY A 127 5.33 9.13 -12.14
N VAL A 128 4.19 8.73 -11.57
CA VAL A 128 3.88 7.31 -11.37
C VAL A 128 3.58 6.69 -12.73
N THR A 129 4.20 5.54 -13.01
CA THR A 129 4.04 4.82 -14.28
C THR A 129 3.25 3.53 -14.14
N LYS A 130 3.13 3.01 -12.91
CA LYS A 130 2.41 1.77 -12.61
C LYS A 130 1.71 1.86 -11.25
N ILE A 131 0.47 1.39 -11.19
CA ILE A 131 -0.18 1.01 -9.93
C ILE A 131 0.16 -0.46 -9.70
N GLY A 132 0.90 -0.74 -8.64
CA GLY A 132 1.42 -2.07 -8.36
C GLY A 132 0.34 -3.07 -7.97
N ARG A 133 0.74 -4.35 -7.93
CA ARG A 133 -0.07 -5.42 -7.40
C ARG A 133 -0.51 -5.09 -5.98
N ASP A 134 -1.77 -5.37 -5.65
CA ASP A 134 -2.38 -5.17 -4.32
C ASP A 134 -2.27 -3.73 -3.75
N ALA A 135 -1.90 -2.73 -4.56
CA ALA A 135 -1.55 -1.39 -4.09
C ALA A 135 -2.65 -0.70 -3.25
N PHE A 136 -3.92 -0.96 -3.54
CA PHE A 136 -5.08 -0.48 -2.80
C PHE A 136 -5.97 -1.63 -2.30
N PHE A 137 -5.43 -2.84 -2.20
CA PHE A 137 -6.21 -4.00 -1.80
C PHE A 137 -6.96 -3.77 -0.50
N SER A 138 -8.27 -4.03 -0.51
CA SER A 138 -9.17 -3.83 0.66
C SER A 138 -9.16 -2.40 1.22
N CYS A 139 -8.88 -1.40 0.39
CA CYS A 139 -8.95 0.01 0.78
C CYS A 139 -10.43 0.45 0.87
N SER A 140 -11.16 -0.09 1.86
CA SER A 140 -12.61 0.02 1.99
C SER A 140 -13.12 1.44 2.24
N GLY A 141 -12.25 2.40 2.54
CA GLY A 141 -12.58 3.82 2.69
C GLY A 141 -12.29 4.67 1.44
N LEU A 142 -11.72 4.10 0.37
CA LEU A 142 -11.44 4.81 -0.87
C LEU A 142 -12.73 4.98 -1.67
N THR A 143 -13.25 6.20 -1.79
CA THR A 143 -14.52 6.48 -2.48
C THR A 143 -14.35 6.84 -3.95
N SER A 144 -13.24 7.48 -4.29
CA SER A 144 -12.90 7.85 -5.67
C SER A 144 -11.39 8.00 -5.82
N ILE A 145 -10.89 7.77 -7.03
CA ILE A 145 -9.49 8.00 -7.37
C ILE A 145 -9.36 8.45 -8.82
N THR A 146 -8.40 9.34 -9.07
CA THR A 146 -7.99 9.73 -10.41
C THR A 146 -6.59 9.17 -10.67
N ILE A 147 -6.46 8.39 -11.71
CA ILE A 147 -5.17 7.90 -12.19
C ILE A 147 -4.61 8.95 -13.16
N PRO A 148 -3.42 9.52 -12.93
CA PRO A 148 -2.87 10.57 -13.78
C PRO A 148 -2.35 10.02 -15.11
N GLU A 149 -2.22 10.91 -16.10
CA GLU A 149 -1.51 10.61 -17.33
C GLU A 149 -0.07 10.15 -17.03
N GLY A 150 0.42 9.20 -17.85
CA GLY A 150 1.72 8.57 -17.64
C GLY A 150 1.67 7.22 -16.95
N VAL A 151 0.59 6.89 -16.24
CA VAL A 151 0.36 5.52 -15.77
C VAL A 151 0.01 4.64 -16.98
N THR A 152 0.74 3.55 -17.14
CA THR A 152 0.60 2.62 -18.27
C THR A 152 0.01 1.28 -17.87
N GLU A 153 0.07 0.94 -16.57
CA GLU A 153 -0.34 -0.37 -16.06
C GLU A 153 -1.07 -0.25 -14.71
N ILE A 154 -2.13 -1.03 -14.55
CA ILE A 154 -2.82 -1.28 -13.28
C ILE A 154 -2.69 -2.78 -13.00
N GLY A 155 -1.92 -3.12 -11.98
CA GLY A 155 -1.51 -4.48 -11.67
C GLY A 155 -2.60 -5.32 -11.01
N ASP A 156 -2.27 -6.61 -10.86
CA ASP A 156 -3.15 -7.62 -10.28
C ASP A 156 -3.69 -7.18 -8.92
N SER A 157 -4.99 -7.34 -8.75
CA SER A 157 -5.72 -7.04 -7.50
C SER A 157 -5.54 -5.60 -6.98
N ALA A 158 -5.05 -4.67 -7.81
CA ALA A 158 -4.65 -3.32 -7.38
C ALA A 158 -5.74 -2.57 -6.61
N PHE A 159 -7.00 -2.74 -6.95
CA PHE A 159 -8.17 -2.15 -6.27
C PHE A 159 -9.16 -3.20 -5.76
N SER A 160 -8.77 -4.48 -5.70
CA SER A 160 -9.68 -5.52 -5.22
C SER A 160 -10.20 -5.22 -3.81
N TYR A 161 -11.47 -5.51 -3.57
CA TYR A 161 -12.17 -5.25 -2.31
C TYR A 161 -12.24 -3.76 -1.90
N CYS A 162 -12.10 -2.82 -2.83
CA CYS A 162 -12.38 -1.40 -2.57
C CYS A 162 -13.89 -1.14 -2.50
N SER A 163 -14.55 -1.63 -1.44
CA SER A 163 -16.02 -1.66 -1.36
C SER A 163 -16.70 -0.29 -1.34
N ALA A 164 -16.00 0.79 -0.96
CA ALA A 164 -16.54 2.15 -1.03
C ALA A 164 -16.25 2.87 -2.35
N LEU A 165 -15.45 2.26 -3.26
CA LEU A 165 -15.08 2.92 -4.51
C LEU A 165 -16.29 3.00 -5.43
N THR A 166 -16.74 4.23 -5.70
CA THR A 166 -17.89 4.51 -6.58
C THR A 166 -17.48 5.06 -7.94
N SER A 167 -16.30 5.68 -8.00
CA SER A 167 -15.82 6.30 -9.25
C SER A 167 -14.30 6.19 -9.39
N ILE A 168 -13.86 5.99 -10.63
CA ILE A 168 -12.45 6.03 -11.02
C ILE A 168 -12.31 6.71 -12.39
N THR A 169 -11.25 7.53 -12.54
CA THR A 169 -10.86 8.07 -13.84
C THR A 169 -9.56 7.39 -14.26
N ILE A 170 -9.58 6.74 -15.42
CA ILE A 170 -8.47 6.01 -16.01
C ILE A 170 -8.01 6.77 -17.26
N PRO A 171 -6.74 7.17 -17.37
CA PRO A 171 -6.24 7.91 -18.50
C PRO A 171 -6.03 7.00 -19.73
N GLU A 172 -5.94 7.61 -20.91
CA GLU A 172 -5.67 6.88 -22.17
C GLU A 172 -4.26 6.26 -22.22
N SER A 173 -3.37 6.72 -21.34
CA SER A 173 -2.02 6.16 -21.21
C SER A 173 -2.01 4.73 -20.67
N VAL A 174 -3.04 4.30 -19.92
CA VAL A 174 -3.16 2.93 -19.41
C VAL A 174 -3.37 1.98 -20.59
N LYS A 175 -2.50 0.98 -20.71
CA LYS A 175 -2.49 -0.03 -21.77
C LYS A 175 -2.71 -1.45 -21.25
N GLU A 176 -2.57 -1.62 -19.94
CA GLU A 176 -2.69 -2.91 -19.29
C GLU A 176 -3.44 -2.79 -17.96
N ILE A 177 -4.45 -3.61 -17.79
CA ILE A 177 -5.21 -3.75 -16.56
C ILE A 177 -5.35 -5.25 -16.29
N ASP A 178 -4.79 -5.70 -15.17
CA ASP A 178 -4.87 -7.09 -14.79
C ASP A 178 -6.30 -7.51 -14.43
N TYR A 179 -6.61 -8.78 -14.69
CA TYR A 179 -7.97 -9.32 -14.61
C TYR A 179 -8.67 -9.09 -13.25
N LEU A 180 -7.93 -9.20 -12.13
CA LEU A 180 -8.50 -9.04 -10.79
C LEU A 180 -8.42 -7.59 -10.27
N ALA A 181 -7.95 -6.63 -11.08
CA ALA A 181 -7.67 -5.27 -10.65
C ALA A 181 -8.83 -4.60 -9.91
N PHE A 182 -10.08 -4.85 -10.30
CA PHE A 182 -11.29 -4.28 -9.72
C PHE A 182 -12.23 -5.33 -9.12
N SER A 183 -11.75 -6.52 -8.80
CA SER A 183 -12.59 -7.58 -8.21
C SER A 183 -13.22 -7.13 -6.89
N TYR A 184 -14.48 -7.46 -6.69
CA TYR A 184 -15.25 -7.09 -5.50
C TYR A 184 -15.33 -5.56 -5.23
N CYS A 185 -15.26 -4.75 -6.29
CA CYS A 185 -15.60 -3.32 -6.26
C CYS A 185 -17.08 -3.12 -6.56
N ASP A 186 -17.96 -3.70 -5.75
CA ASP A 186 -19.41 -3.85 -6.05
C ASP A 186 -20.15 -2.51 -6.21
N ASN A 187 -19.59 -1.41 -5.69
CA ASN A 187 -20.16 -0.08 -5.79
C ASN A 187 -19.54 0.77 -6.90
N LEU A 188 -18.61 0.23 -7.69
CA LEU A 188 -17.93 0.96 -8.77
C LEU A 188 -18.85 1.06 -10.01
N THR A 189 -19.55 2.19 -10.11
CA THR A 189 -20.57 2.46 -11.13
C THR A 189 -20.24 3.66 -12.02
N ASN A 190 -19.09 4.28 -11.83
CA ASN A 190 -18.67 5.42 -12.63
C ASN A 190 -17.19 5.29 -13.01
N ILE A 191 -16.92 4.59 -14.11
CA ILE A 191 -15.56 4.40 -14.64
C ILE A 191 -15.43 5.30 -15.87
N THR A 192 -14.59 6.33 -15.78
CA THR A 192 -14.32 7.23 -16.89
C THR A 192 -13.06 6.79 -17.64
N TRP A 193 -13.17 6.53 -18.94
CA TRP A 193 -12.05 6.20 -19.81
C TRP A 193 -12.31 6.69 -21.24
N LYS A 194 -11.32 7.36 -21.85
CA LYS A 194 -11.43 7.96 -23.20
C LYS A 194 -12.69 8.81 -23.40
N GLY A 195 -13.07 9.57 -22.38
CA GLY A 195 -14.25 10.42 -22.43
C GLY A 195 -15.60 9.70 -22.29
N ASN A 196 -15.61 8.37 -22.20
CA ASN A 196 -16.80 7.56 -21.95
C ASN A 196 -16.95 7.25 -20.47
N ILE A 197 -18.19 7.00 -20.05
CA ILE A 197 -18.51 6.58 -18.68
C ILE A 197 -19.14 5.20 -18.74
N TYR A 198 -18.61 4.27 -17.97
CA TYR A 198 -19.08 2.89 -17.85
C TYR A 198 -19.72 2.68 -16.48
N ALA A 199 -20.88 2.06 -16.46
CA ALA A 199 -21.69 1.87 -15.26
C ALA A 199 -21.33 0.57 -14.50
N SER A 200 -20.46 -0.25 -15.05
CA SER A 200 -19.96 -1.45 -14.39
C SER A 200 -18.52 -1.77 -14.81
N VAL A 201 -17.84 -2.56 -13.98
CA VAL A 201 -16.51 -3.07 -14.29
C VAL A 201 -16.55 -3.96 -15.54
N ASN A 202 -17.58 -4.79 -15.70
CA ASN A 202 -17.71 -5.68 -16.85
C ASN A 202 -17.84 -4.89 -18.16
N ASP A 203 -18.75 -3.89 -18.20
CA ASP A 203 -18.92 -3.06 -19.40
C ASP A 203 -17.63 -2.32 -19.78
N PHE A 204 -16.88 -1.91 -18.75
CA PHE A 204 -15.58 -1.26 -18.96
C PHE A 204 -14.53 -2.25 -19.48
N MET A 205 -14.39 -3.43 -18.87
CA MET A 205 -13.39 -4.43 -19.27
C MET A 205 -13.66 -4.99 -20.67
N ASP A 206 -14.92 -5.09 -21.08
CA ASP A 206 -15.30 -5.48 -22.44
C ASP A 206 -14.92 -4.40 -23.50
N ALA A 207 -14.80 -3.15 -23.07
CA ALA A 207 -14.45 -2.02 -23.93
C ALA A 207 -12.95 -1.69 -23.94
N PHE A 208 -12.22 -2.12 -22.91
CA PHE A 208 -10.79 -1.85 -22.72
C PHE A 208 -9.92 -2.68 -23.65
#